data_87d28e547dc14bee829fe4f81fad9e0e
#
_entry.id   87d28e547dc14bee829fe4f81fad9e0e
#
_cell.length_a   1.000
_cell.length_b   1.000
_cell.length_c   1.000
_cell.angle_alpha   90.00
_cell.angle_beta   90.00
_cell.angle_gamma   90.00
#
_symmetry.space_group_name_H-M   'P 1'
#
loop_
_entity.id
_entity.type
_entity.pdbx_description
1 polymer ?
#
loop_
_entity_poly.entity_id
_entity_poly.type
_entity_poly.pdbx_seq_one_letter_code
_entity_poly.pdbx_strand_id
1 'polypeptide(L)'
;MWYNDVKHFNDQKGQYLDFGGNTEHFIRPISHAAFTLAVCIKLKVYDAKVTGVTEKGALDILCRLVRSVAYRHKANSNEKGWGDQWQSALWASQVAEAAWMVWDKLSDDDRELVCRMMVHEADRFLNYDIPYYRDKAGNIIFKGDTKAEENAWNSNILTIATAMMPKAANYNRWMKKNIELQLSAYATPDDIHRDTVIDGIKLNDFLQGSNVNPDGTVINHSIIHPDYMVAFMHNATNTWVYNLARCKPLQSSVYNGELLYHTLTERLFNGKTIYQKTDDGHASSLMYYPEGNDWGTGRQENYWLMDIMAHIFSWDTGLSVKAMDWAKARNQRMLEMMQRSTTGKFYQEKTENSFASREEWFGAQIAWGYLGWWLYNCM
;
A
#
# COMPACT_ATOMS: atom_id res chain seq x y z
N MET A 1 1.76 -21.69 2.68
CA MET A 1 1.21 -21.35 4.00
C MET A 1 -0.15 -20.68 3.84
N TRP A 2 -0.23 -19.50 3.29
CA TRP A 2 -1.50 -18.81 3.03
C TRP A 2 -2.54 -19.67 2.33
N TYR A 3 -2.14 -20.51 1.39
CA TYR A 3 -3.00 -21.43 0.67
C TYR A 3 -3.64 -22.49 1.60
N ASN A 4 -2.96 -22.92 2.66
CA ASN A 4 -3.52 -23.84 3.65
C ASN A 4 -4.55 -23.15 4.54
N ASP A 5 -4.38 -21.85 4.81
CA ASP A 5 -5.36 -21.05 5.56
C ASP A 5 -6.60 -20.77 4.69
N VAL A 6 -6.42 -20.55 3.38
CA VAL A 6 -7.53 -20.44 2.41
C VAL A 6 -8.22 -21.78 2.14
N LYS A 7 -7.57 -22.93 2.32
CA LYS A 7 -8.20 -24.24 2.28
C LYS A 7 -9.41 -24.33 3.22
N HIS A 8 -9.33 -23.70 4.37
CA HIS A 8 -10.44 -23.55 5.31
C HIS A 8 -11.67 -22.91 4.65
N PHE A 9 -11.48 -21.94 3.78
CA PHE A 9 -12.59 -21.30 3.04
C PHE A 9 -13.15 -22.19 1.93
N ASN A 10 -12.33 -23.07 1.32
CA ASN A 10 -12.81 -24.01 0.32
C ASN A 10 -13.75 -25.07 0.87
N ASP A 11 -13.67 -25.39 2.16
CA ASP A 11 -14.57 -26.35 2.82
C ASP A 11 -15.97 -25.75 3.07
N GLN A 12 -16.12 -24.43 2.97
CA GLN A 12 -17.42 -23.77 3.12
C GLN A 12 -18.26 -23.97 1.84
N LYS A 13 -19.46 -24.51 2.00
CA LYS A 13 -20.37 -24.83 0.88
C LYS A 13 -21.21 -23.64 0.40
N GLY A 14 -21.27 -22.54 1.17
CA GLY A 14 -22.05 -21.36 0.84
C GLY A 14 -21.54 -20.61 -0.39
N GLN A 15 -22.42 -19.84 -1.03
CA GLN A 15 -22.07 -18.94 -2.14
C GLN A 15 -21.04 -17.91 -1.71
N TYR A 16 -21.17 -17.40 -0.50
CA TYR A 16 -20.28 -16.40 0.10
C TYR A 16 -19.54 -16.99 1.29
N LEU A 17 -18.25 -16.70 1.36
CA LEU A 17 -17.40 -17.14 2.46
C LEU A 17 -17.71 -16.37 3.75
N ASP A 18 -17.58 -17.04 4.87
CA ASP A 18 -17.56 -16.43 6.19
C ASP A 18 -16.12 -16.28 6.65
N PHE A 19 -15.71 -15.07 6.96
CA PHE A 19 -14.36 -14.75 7.42
C PHE A 19 -14.25 -14.71 8.95
N GLY A 20 -15.33 -15.02 9.68
CA GLY A 20 -15.37 -15.01 11.13
C GLY A 20 -15.58 -13.65 11.77
N GLY A 21 -15.62 -12.57 11.00
CA GLY A 21 -15.85 -11.20 11.48
C GLY A 21 -15.75 -10.13 10.40
N ASN A 22 -15.97 -8.88 10.81
CA ASN A 22 -16.04 -7.71 9.93
C ASN A 22 -14.99 -6.63 10.25
N THR A 23 -14.02 -6.93 11.12
CA THR A 23 -12.96 -5.99 11.48
C THR A 23 -11.71 -6.17 10.62
N GLU A 24 -10.73 -5.32 10.83
CA GLU A 24 -9.46 -5.34 10.09
C GLU A 24 -8.78 -6.72 10.07
N HIS A 25 -8.81 -7.46 11.20
CA HIS A 25 -8.14 -8.76 11.30
C HIS A 25 -8.80 -9.87 10.48
N PHE A 26 -10.04 -9.66 10.03
CA PHE A 26 -10.77 -10.62 9.22
C PHE A 26 -10.83 -10.23 7.74
N ILE A 27 -10.90 -8.93 7.43
CA ILE A 27 -11.08 -8.46 6.05
C ILE A 27 -9.74 -8.11 5.39
N ARG A 28 -8.85 -7.41 6.10
CA ARG A 28 -7.54 -7.00 5.56
C ARG A 28 -6.70 -8.15 5.02
N PRO A 29 -6.50 -9.29 5.75
CA PRO A 29 -5.71 -10.40 5.22
C PRO A 29 -6.26 -10.95 3.91
N ILE A 30 -7.57 -11.06 3.82
CA ILE A 30 -8.26 -11.59 2.64
C ILE A 30 -8.08 -10.64 1.44
N SER A 31 -8.14 -9.33 1.68
CA SER A 31 -7.92 -8.31 0.65
C SER A 31 -6.50 -8.35 0.10
N HIS A 32 -5.49 -8.44 0.97
CA HIS A 32 -4.08 -8.60 0.59
C HIS A 32 -3.85 -9.87 -0.23
N ALA A 33 -4.43 -10.96 0.20
CA ALA A 33 -4.32 -12.24 -0.43
C ALA A 33 -5.01 -12.29 -1.80
N ALA A 34 -6.20 -11.72 -1.92
CA ALA A 34 -6.90 -11.61 -3.20
C ALA A 34 -6.08 -10.77 -4.20
N PHE A 35 -5.53 -9.64 -3.76
CA PHE A 35 -4.66 -8.80 -4.58
C PHE A 35 -3.41 -9.56 -5.04
N THR A 36 -2.72 -10.25 -4.13
CA THR A 36 -1.53 -11.06 -4.46
C THR A 36 -1.83 -12.11 -5.52
N LEU A 37 -2.90 -12.88 -5.35
CA LEU A 37 -3.32 -13.89 -6.33
C LEU A 37 -3.66 -13.26 -7.69
N ALA A 38 -4.38 -12.15 -7.68
CA ALA A 38 -4.77 -11.46 -8.91
C ALA A 38 -3.55 -11.02 -9.72
N VAL A 39 -2.54 -10.43 -9.06
CA VAL A 39 -1.27 -10.05 -9.70
C VAL A 39 -0.56 -11.27 -10.27
N CYS A 40 -0.41 -12.35 -9.48
CA CYS A 40 0.26 -13.56 -9.95
C CYS A 40 -0.40 -14.18 -11.18
N ILE A 41 -1.74 -14.24 -11.21
CA ILE A 41 -2.50 -14.80 -12.35
C ILE A 41 -2.43 -13.83 -13.54
N LYS A 42 -2.65 -12.53 -13.33
CA LYS A 42 -2.67 -11.51 -14.39
C LYS A 42 -1.33 -11.41 -15.12
N LEU A 43 -0.24 -11.45 -14.37
CA LEU A 43 1.12 -11.34 -14.91
C LEU A 43 1.74 -12.68 -15.31
N LYS A 44 0.97 -13.78 -15.21
CA LYS A 44 1.37 -15.15 -15.59
C LYS A 44 2.61 -15.65 -14.86
N VAL A 45 2.73 -15.31 -13.58
CA VAL A 45 3.79 -15.76 -12.68
C VAL A 45 3.28 -16.72 -11.60
N TYR A 46 2.02 -17.12 -11.70
CA TYR A 46 1.48 -18.16 -10.82
C TYR A 46 2.09 -19.53 -11.16
N ASP A 47 2.65 -20.20 -10.17
CA ASP A 47 3.24 -21.55 -10.32
C ASP A 47 2.46 -22.59 -9.52
N ALA A 48 1.71 -23.44 -10.25
CA ALA A 48 0.95 -24.53 -9.69
C ALA A 48 1.82 -25.60 -9.01
N LYS A 49 3.10 -25.73 -9.38
CA LYS A 49 4.02 -26.70 -8.74
C LYS A 49 4.43 -26.24 -7.34
N VAL A 50 4.58 -24.92 -7.16
CA VAL A 50 4.92 -24.31 -5.87
C VAL A 50 3.72 -24.34 -4.92
N THR A 51 2.52 -24.02 -5.44
CA THR A 51 1.32 -23.88 -4.61
C THR A 51 0.59 -25.21 -4.38
N GLY A 52 0.81 -26.20 -5.24
CA GLY A 52 0.04 -27.47 -5.24
C GLY A 52 -1.40 -27.32 -5.74
N VAL A 53 -1.76 -26.18 -6.34
CA VAL A 53 -3.10 -25.90 -6.86
C VAL A 53 -3.01 -25.43 -8.31
N THR A 54 -3.93 -25.89 -9.14
CA THR A 54 -3.99 -25.47 -10.55
C THR A 54 -4.31 -23.98 -10.65
N GLU A 55 -3.83 -23.30 -11.70
CA GLU A 55 -4.14 -21.89 -11.96
C GLU A 55 -5.66 -21.65 -12.03
N LYS A 56 -6.41 -22.59 -12.64
CA LYS A 56 -7.88 -22.55 -12.63
C LYS A 56 -8.45 -22.58 -11.21
N GLY A 57 -7.96 -23.47 -10.36
CA GLY A 57 -8.39 -23.55 -8.96
C GLY A 57 -8.06 -22.27 -8.18
N ALA A 58 -6.89 -21.67 -8.43
CA ALA A 58 -6.50 -20.40 -7.84
C ALA A 58 -7.41 -19.25 -8.31
N LEU A 59 -7.76 -19.22 -9.60
CA LEU A 59 -8.70 -18.23 -10.15
C LEU A 59 -10.12 -18.40 -9.54
N ASP A 60 -10.61 -19.63 -9.40
CA ASP A 60 -11.91 -19.90 -8.78
C ASP A 60 -11.94 -19.42 -7.32
N ILE A 61 -10.84 -19.64 -6.57
CA ILE A 61 -10.67 -19.10 -5.21
C ILE A 61 -10.66 -17.58 -5.21
N LEU A 62 -9.87 -16.96 -6.09
CA LEU A 62 -9.79 -15.52 -6.20
C LEU A 62 -11.16 -14.88 -6.45
N CYS A 63 -11.91 -15.37 -7.44
CA CYS A 63 -13.26 -14.88 -7.74
C CYS A 63 -14.19 -15.02 -6.53
N ARG A 64 -14.09 -16.14 -5.80
CA ARG A 64 -14.88 -16.38 -4.60
C ARG A 64 -14.50 -15.46 -3.43
N LEU A 65 -13.21 -15.16 -3.24
CA LEU A 65 -12.73 -14.19 -2.24
C LEU A 65 -13.26 -12.78 -2.56
N VAL A 66 -13.05 -12.31 -3.79
CA VAL A 66 -13.54 -11.00 -4.27
C VAL A 66 -15.04 -10.85 -4.06
N ARG A 67 -15.81 -11.82 -4.54
CA ARG A 67 -17.29 -11.87 -4.37
C ARG A 67 -17.68 -11.77 -2.90
N SER A 68 -17.04 -12.56 -2.04
CA SER A 68 -17.42 -12.68 -0.63
C SER A 68 -17.07 -11.43 0.16
N VAL A 69 -15.89 -10.82 -0.09
CA VAL A 69 -15.50 -9.56 0.55
C VAL A 69 -16.45 -8.43 0.13
N ALA A 70 -16.76 -8.33 -1.17
CA ALA A 70 -17.67 -7.29 -1.67
C ALA A 70 -19.11 -7.49 -1.14
N TYR A 71 -19.63 -8.74 -1.13
CA TYR A 71 -20.96 -9.04 -0.60
C TYR A 71 -21.11 -8.68 0.88
N ARG A 72 -20.07 -8.93 1.69
CA ARG A 72 -20.07 -8.63 3.13
C ARG A 72 -19.81 -7.18 3.48
N HIS A 73 -19.57 -6.33 2.48
CA HIS A 73 -19.49 -4.90 2.68
C HIS A 73 -20.88 -4.31 2.99
N LYS A 74 -20.95 -3.33 3.88
CA LYS A 74 -22.19 -2.70 4.32
C LYS A 74 -23.07 -2.16 3.17
N ALA A 75 -22.48 -1.68 2.09
CA ALA A 75 -23.19 -1.26 0.88
C ALA A 75 -24.00 -2.40 0.22
N ASN A 76 -23.69 -3.67 0.51
CA ASN A 76 -24.32 -4.85 -0.06
C ASN A 76 -25.05 -5.70 0.99
N SER A 77 -24.86 -5.45 2.29
CA SER A 77 -25.36 -6.28 3.39
C SER A 77 -26.32 -5.55 4.33
N ASN A 78 -27.04 -4.54 3.84
CA ASN A 78 -27.99 -3.74 4.62
C ASN A 78 -27.40 -3.21 5.93
N GLU A 79 -26.24 -2.55 5.84
CA GLU A 79 -25.53 -1.91 6.96
C GLU A 79 -24.95 -2.89 8.02
N LYS A 80 -25.04 -4.19 7.82
CA LYS A 80 -24.56 -5.21 8.76
C LYS A 80 -23.12 -5.68 8.49
N GLY A 81 -22.54 -5.23 7.38
CA GLY A 81 -21.21 -5.64 6.92
C GLY A 81 -20.07 -4.79 7.48
N TRP A 82 -18.86 -5.07 6.97
CA TRP A 82 -17.70 -4.23 7.15
C TRP A 82 -17.79 -2.96 6.28
N GLY A 83 -17.02 -1.94 6.58
CA GLY A 83 -16.97 -0.66 5.88
C GLY A 83 -16.96 0.50 6.86
N ASP A 84 -16.66 1.71 6.39
CA ASP A 84 -16.54 2.95 7.17
C ASP A 84 -15.54 2.87 8.33
N GLN A 85 -14.66 1.87 8.35
CA GLN A 85 -13.61 1.74 9.34
C GLN A 85 -12.40 2.58 8.91
N TRP A 86 -11.52 2.88 9.85
CA TRP A 86 -10.35 3.73 9.66
C TRP A 86 -9.48 3.32 8.44
N GLN A 87 -9.38 2.03 8.12
CA GLN A 87 -8.57 1.50 7.02
C GLN A 87 -9.40 0.78 5.94
N SER A 88 -10.75 0.80 6.00
CA SER A 88 -11.61 0.05 5.07
C SER A 88 -11.42 0.46 3.61
N ALA A 89 -11.06 1.73 3.36
CA ALA A 89 -10.72 2.22 2.03
C ALA A 89 -9.57 1.43 1.38
N LEU A 90 -8.51 1.12 2.14
CA LEU A 90 -7.40 0.30 1.66
C LEU A 90 -7.84 -1.12 1.33
N TRP A 91 -8.65 -1.75 2.18
CA TRP A 91 -9.12 -3.12 1.95
C TRP A 91 -10.02 -3.18 0.72
N ALA A 92 -10.92 -2.21 0.58
CA ALA A 92 -11.79 -2.10 -0.58
C ALA A 92 -11.01 -1.84 -1.88
N SER A 93 -9.99 -0.98 -1.85
CA SER A 93 -9.17 -0.69 -3.04
C SER A 93 -8.43 -1.94 -3.53
N GLN A 94 -7.83 -2.71 -2.63
CA GLN A 94 -7.12 -3.94 -3.00
C GLN A 94 -8.04 -5.01 -3.60
N VAL A 95 -9.27 -5.16 -3.04
CA VAL A 95 -10.27 -6.06 -3.60
C VAL A 95 -10.76 -5.57 -4.96
N ALA A 96 -10.95 -4.26 -5.13
CA ALA A 96 -11.33 -3.68 -6.41
C ALA A 96 -10.23 -3.83 -7.47
N GLU A 97 -8.96 -3.64 -7.12
CA GLU A 97 -7.82 -3.90 -8.00
C GLU A 97 -7.74 -5.39 -8.39
N ALA A 98 -7.90 -6.29 -7.42
CA ALA A 98 -7.95 -7.73 -7.67
C ALA A 98 -9.09 -8.10 -8.62
N ALA A 99 -10.28 -7.56 -8.37
CA ALA A 99 -11.45 -7.76 -9.23
C ALA A 99 -11.20 -7.24 -10.65
N TRP A 100 -10.60 -6.05 -10.77
CA TRP A 100 -10.34 -5.45 -12.07
C TRP A 100 -9.36 -6.27 -12.92
N MET A 101 -8.33 -6.84 -12.31
CA MET A 101 -7.37 -7.71 -13.01
C MET A 101 -8.00 -8.96 -13.61
N VAL A 102 -9.09 -9.46 -13.02
CA VAL A 102 -9.84 -10.65 -13.47
C VAL A 102 -11.29 -10.31 -13.84
N TRP A 103 -11.56 -9.08 -14.24
CA TRP A 103 -12.91 -8.55 -14.48
C TRP A 103 -13.73 -9.38 -15.44
N ASP A 104 -13.11 -9.90 -16.50
CA ASP A 104 -13.74 -10.77 -17.48
C ASP A 104 -14.13 -12.16 -16.95
N LYS A 105 -13.66 -12.56 -15.77
CA LYS A 105 -13.96 -13.82 -15.10
C LYS A 105 -15.06 -13.71 -14.04
N LEU A 106 -15.42 -12.48 -13.65
CA LEU A 106 -16.47 -12.20 -12.69
C LEU A 106 -17.85 -12.18 -13.39
N SER A 107 -18.89 -12.65 -12.68
CA SER A 107 -20.26 -12.46 -13.11
C SER A 107 -20.68 -10.98 -13.04
N ASP A 108 -21.77 -10.63 -13.71
CA ASP A 108 -22.30 -9.24 -13.64
C ASP A 108 -22.73 -8.89 -12.22
N ASP A 109 -23.31 -9.84 -11.47
CA ASP A 109 -23.67 -9.67 -10.06
C ASP A 109 -22.42 -9.38 -9.20
N ASP A 110 -21.33 -10.13 -9.41
CA ASP A 110 -20.08 -9.91 -8.67
C ASP A 110 -19.47 -8.53 -8.97
N ARG A 111 -19.50 -8.13 -10.23
CA ARG A 111 -19.04 -6.80 -10.67
C ARG A 111 -19.86 -5.69 -10.02
N GLU A 112 -21.18 -5.86 -9.93
CA GLU A 112 -22.06 -4.90 -9.28
C GLU A 112 -21.79 -4.80 -7.78
N LEU A 113 -21.56 -5.93 -7.09
CA LEU A 113 -21.16 -5.93 -5.67
C LEU A 113 -19.87 -5.14 -5.45
N VAL A 114 -18.86 -5.35 -6.29
CA VAL A 114 -17.57 -4.63 -6.23
C VAL A 114 -17.77 -3.13 -6.49
N CYS A 115 -18.55 -2.77 -7.50
CA CYS A 115 -18.82 -1.36 -7.82
C CYS A 115 -19.55 -0.65 -6.66
N ARG A 116 -20.57 -1.28 -6.05
CA ARG A 116 -21.28 -0.68 -4.90
C ARG A 116 -20.37 -0.48 -3.69
N MET A 117 -19.54 -1.48 -3.37
CA MET A 117 -18.53 -1.36 -2.31
C MET A 117 -17.57 -0.19 -2.58
N MET A 118 -17.04 -0.11 -3.79
CA MET A 118 -16.06 0.91 -4.19
C MET A 118 -16.67 2.33 -4.16
N VAL A 119 -17.89 2.50 -4.69
CA VAL A 119 -18.61 3.80 -4.66
C VAL A 119 -18.84 4.24 -3.22
N HIS A 120 -19.30 3.33 -2.36
CA HIS A 120 -19.57 3.65 -0.95
C HIS A 120 -18.29 4.15 -0.24
N GLU A 121 -17.21 3.41 -0.34
CA GLU A 121 -15.95 3.78 0.30
C GLU A 121 -15.34 5.07 -0.31
N ALA A 122 -15.51 5.32 -1.60
CA ALA A 122 -15.06 6.55 -2.23
C ALA A 122 -15.90 7.76 -1.83
N ASP A 123 -17.23 7.60 -1.76
CA ASP A 123 -18.17 8.69 -1.44
C ASP A 123 -18.01 9.20 0.00
N ARG A 124 -17.61 8.34 0.95
CA ARG A 124 -17.38 8.77 2.34
C ARG A 124 -16.29 9.83 2.47
N PHE A 125 -15.37 9.93 1.51
CA PHE A 125 -14.31 10.93 1.52
C PHE A 125 -14.72 12.28 0.92
N LEU A 126 -15.89 12.40 0.29
CA LEU A 126 -16.31 13.64 -0.36
C LEU A 126 -16.37 14.85 0.60
N ASN A 127 -16.70 14.59 1.85
CA ASN A 127 -16.78 15.60 2.91
C ASN A 127 -15.79 15.30 4.05
N TYR A 128 -14.74 14.51 3.78
CA TYR A 128 -13.75 14.15 4.77
C TYR A 128 -12.80 15.31 5.04
N ASP A 129 -12.70 15.69 6.31
CA ASP A 129 -11.73 16.67 6.77
C ASP A 129 -10.35 15.99 6.86
N ILE A 130 -9.41 16.49 6.06
CA ILE A 130 -8.08 15.92 5.95
C ILE A 130 -7.28 16.21 7.22
N PRO A 131 -6.82 15.19 7.97
CA PRO A 131 -6.05 15.40 9.18
C PRO A 131 -4.60 15.72 8.87
N TYR A 132 -3.97 16.50 9.77
CA TYR A 132 -2.57 16.86 9.73
C TYR A 132 -1.92 16.62 11.09
N TYR A 133 -0.68 16.18 11.09
CA TYR A 133 0.14 16.07 12.30
C TYR A 133 0.41 17.45 12.96
N ARG A 134 0.68 18.46 12.12
CA ARG A 134 0.87 19.85 12.53
C ARG A 134 -0.06 20.78 11.76
N ASP A 135 -0.52 21.84 12.43
CA ASP A 135 -1.24 22.94 11.79
C ASP A 135 -0.30 23.88 11.00
N LYS A 136 -0.86 24.90 10.33
CA LYS A 136 -0.08 25.94 9.61
C LYS A 136 0.86 26.75 10.50
N ALA A 137 0.59 26.85 11.78
CA ALA A 137 1.43 27.56 12.74
C ALA A 137 2.56 26.67 13.31
N GLY A 138 2.60 25.39 12.92
CA GLY A 138 3.57 24.41 13.39
C GLY A 138 3.21 23.71 14.70
N ASN A 139 2.02 23.97 15.27
CA ASN A 139 1.58 23.30 16.49
C ASN A 139 1.23 21.84 16.20
N ILE A 140 1.66 20.93 17.06
CA ILE A 140 1.35 19.51 16.97
C ILE A 140 -0.12 19.30 17.35
N ILE A 141 -0.93 18.75 16.42
CA ILE A 141 -2.34 18.41 16.62
C ILE A 141 -2.46 17.01 17.20
N PHE A 142 -1.71 16.05 16.65
CA PHE A 142 -1.72 14.63 17.06
C PHE A 142 -0.34 14.25 17.63
N LYS A 143 -0.17 14.36 18.93
CA LYS A 143 1.11 14.08 19.58
C LYS A 143 1.57 12.64 19.33
N GLY A 144 2.73 12.50 18.70
CA GLY A 144 3.36 11.21 18.45
C GLY A 144 2.72 10.37 17.34
N ASP A 145 1.79 10.93 16.57
CA ASP A 145 1.01 10.18 15.57
C ASP A 145 0.79 11.01 14.30
N THR A 146 1.62 10.78 13.30
CA THR A 146 1.41 11.37 11.96
C THR A 146 0.12 10.86 11.32
N LYS A 147 -0.42 11.64 10.37
CA LYS A 147 -1.55 11.24 9.53
C LYS A 147 -1.12 10.96 8.09
N ALA A 148 0.16 10.76 7.88
CA ALA A 148 0.75 10.53 6.57
C ALA A 148 0.19 9.28 5.89
N GLU A 149 0.31 8.13 6.56
CA GLU A 149 -0.12 6.87 6.00
C GLU A 149 -1.64 6.76 5.86
N GLU A 150 -2.41 7.37 6.80
CA GLU A 150 -3.88 7.39 6.72
C GLU A 150 -4.35 8.14 5.48
N ASN A 151 -3.81 9.34 5.22
CA ASN A 151 -4.15 10.09 4.03
C ASN A 151 -3.72 9.35 2.76
N ALA A 152 -2.54 8.70 2.78
CA ALA A 152 -2.04 7.93 1.65
C ALA A 152 -2.96 6.75 1.30
N TRP A 153 -3.25 5.83 2.24
CA TRP A 153 -4.10 4.68 1.91
C TRP A 153 -5.56 5.05 1.63
N ASN A 154 -6.07 6.15 2.21
CA ASN A 154 -7.42 6.64 1.91
C ASN A 154 -7.53 7.14 0.45
N SER A 155 -6.42 7.56 -0.16
CA SER A 155 -6.39 7.94 -1.58
C SER A 155 -6.55 6.74 -2.53
N ASN A 156 -6.19 5.52 -2.11
CA ASN A 156 -6.19 4.35 -2.98
C ASN A 156 -7.59 4.01 -3.51
N ILE A 157 -8.63 4.11 -2.67
CA ILE A 157 -9.99 3.83 -3.12
C ILE A 157 -10.49 4.88 -4.12
N LEU A 158 -10.10 6.14 -3.96
CA LEU A 158 -10.44 7.20 -4.90
C LEU A 158 -9.70 7.02 -6.23
N THR A 159 -8.45 6.55 -6.17
CA THR A 159 -7.67 6.23 -7.36
C THR A 159 -8.32 5.12 -8.18
N ILE A 160 -8.66 3.98 -7.55
CA ILE A 160 -9.29 2.87 -8.30
C ILE A 160 -10.70 3.24 -8.77
N ALA A 161 -11.47 4.00 -7.98
CA ALA A 161 -12.79 4.47 -8.38
C ALA A 161 -12.73 5.38 -9.61
N THR A 162 -11.80 6.34 -9.65
CA THR A 162 -11.62 7.22 -10.81
C THR A 162 -11.08 6.48 -12.02
N ALA A 163 -10.19 5.49 -11.83
CA ALA A 163 -9.66 4.68 -12.93
C ALA A 163 -10.73 3.77 -13.57
N MET A 164 -11.55 3.12 -12.76
CA MET A 164 -12.57 2.17 -13.25
C MET A 164 -13.86 2.85 -13.70
N MET A 165 -14.23 3.99 -13.12
CA MET A 165 -15.54 4.64 -13.33
C MET A 165 -15.41 6.11 -13.78
N PRO A 166 -14.79 6.38 -14.94
CA PRO A 166 -14.57 7.76 -15.43
C PRO A 166 -15.87 8.52 -15.76
N LYS A 167 -17.00 7.84 -15.81
CA LYS A 167 -18.32 8.43 -16.08
C LYS A 167 -19.20 8.55 -14.83
N ALA A 168 -18.69 8.23 -13.65
CA ALA A 168 -19.43 8.34 -12.41
C ALA A 168 -19.82 9.80 -12.11
N ALA A 169 -20.98 10.01 -11.51
CA ALA A 169 -21.46 11.37 -11.17
C ALA A 169 -20.50 12.13 -10.24
N ASN A 170 -19.83 11.41 -9.33
CA ASN A 170 -18.88 11.96 -8.37
C ASN A 170 -17.42 11.98 -8.86
N TYR A 171 -17.14 11.59 -10.12
CA TYR A 171 -15.78 11.46 -10.65
C TYR A 171 -14.87 12.67 -10.34
N ASN A 172 -15.31 13.88 -10.67
CA ASN A 172 -14.50 15.09 -10.46
C ASN A 172 -14.28 15.38 -8.96
N ARG A 173 -15.25 15.08 -8.11
CA ARG A 173 -15.13 15.24 -6.65
C ARG A 173 -14.16 14.21 -6.08
N TRP A 174 -14.23 12.96 -6.53
CA TRP A 174 -13.30 11.91 -6.16
C TRP A 174 -11.88 12.26 -6.60
N MET A 175 -11.71 12.71 -7.85
CA MET A 175 -10.40 13.10 -8.38
C MET A 175 -9.77 14.24 -7.57
N LYS A 176 -10.56 15.28 -7.28
CA LYS A 176 -10.08 16.38 -6.44
C LYS A 176 -9.66 15.90 -5.06
N LYS A 177 -10.51 15.13 -4.36
CA LYS A 177 -10.22 14.61 -3.02
C LYS A 177 -9.02 13.65 -3.03
N ASN A 178 -8.85 12.86 -4.10
CA ASN A 178 -7.71 11.98 -4.30
C ASN A 178 -6.39 12.76 -4.30
N ILE A 179 -6.31 13.82 -5.13
CA ILE A 179 -5.14 14.70 -5.19
C ILE A 179 -4.88 15.35 -3.82
N GLU A 180 -5.93 15.86 -3.17
CA GLU A 180 -5.85 16.48 -1.86
C GLU A 180 -5.28 15.53 -0.79
N LEU A 181 -5.74 14.28 -0.73
CA LEU A 181 -5.23 13.26 0.19
C LEU A 181 -3.77 12.91 -0.10
N GLN A 182 -3.41 12.71 -1.36
CA GLN A 182 -2.04 12.40 -1.76
C GLN A 182 -1.06 13.52 -1.42
N LEU A 183 -1.41 14.79 -1.67
CA LEU A 183 -0.56 15.94 -1.35
C LEU A 183 -0.40 16.11 0.16
N SER A 184 -1.49 15.99 0.93
CA SER A 184 -1.46 16.16 2.38
C SER A 184 -0.70 15.06 3.10
N ALA A 185 -0.67 13.84 2.55
CA ALA A 185 -0.10 12.66 3.18
C ALA A 185 1.38 12.91 3.61
N TYR A 186 2.19 13.38 2.69
CA TYR A 186 3.62 13.61 2.95
C TYR A 186 4.05 15.07 2.79
N ALA A 187 3.12 16.02 3.03
CA ALA A 187 3.43 17.44 3.07
C ALA A 187 4.37 17.79 4.22
N THR A 188 5.39 18.59 3.92
CA THR A 188 6.31 19.20 4.89
C THR A 188 5.81 20.58 5.31
N PRO A 189 6.34 21.18 6.40
CA PRO A 189 6.05 22.59 6.76
C PRO A 189 6.39 23.59 5.66
N ASP A 190 7.43 23.33 4.87
CA ASP A 190 7.83 24.23 3.77
C ASP A 190 6.82 24.24 2.63
N ASP A 191 6.13 23.12 2.38
CA ASP A 191 5.14 22.97 1.31
C ASP A 191 3.94 23.89 1.51
N ILE A 192 3.59 24.20 2.77
CA ILE A 192 2.46 25.07 3.13
C ILE A 192 2.66 26.49 2.56
N HIS A 193 3.89 26.89 2.30
CA HIS A 193 4.26 28.22 1.82
C HIS A 193 4.63 28.23 0.33
N ARG A 194 4.67 27.05 -0.33
CA ARG A 194 5.07 26.97 -1.75
C ARG A 194 3.98 27.42 -2.70
N ASP A 195 4.33 28.34 -3.59
CA ASP A 195 3.50 28.78 -4.72
C ASP A 195 3.66 27.80 -5.91
N THR A 196 3.41 26.52 -5.65
CA THR A 196 3.56 25.45 -6.63
C THR A 196 2.19 24.82 -6.90
N VAL A 197 1.89 24.56 -8.17
CA VAL A 197 0.66 23.86 -8.60
C VAL A 197 1.00 22.43 -8.98
N ILE A 198 0.35 21.46 -8.36
CA ILE A 198 0.47 20.04 -8.63
C ILE A 198 -0.92 19.47 -8.95
N ASP A 199 -1.07 18.84 -10.11
CA ASP A 199 -2.35 18.30 -10.59
C ASP A 199 -3.52 19.29 -10.49
N GLY A 200 -3.24 20.58 -10.71
CA GLY A 200 -4.24 21.65 -10.66
C GLY A 200 -4.52 22.21 -9.26
N ILE A 201 -3.88 21.71 -8.21
CA ILE A 201 -3.99 22.22 -6.84
C ILE A 201 -2.76 23.04 -6.47
N LYS A 202 -2.97 24.28 -6.02
CA LYS A 202 -1.93 25.15 -5.52
C LYS A 202 -1.68 24.87 -4.04
N LEU A 203 -0.44 24.52 -3.70
CA LEU A 203 -0.10 23.98 -2.37
C LEU A 203 -0.42 24.93 -1.23
N ASN A 204 0.02 26.21 -1.32
CA ASN A 204 -0.19 27.21 -0.26
C ASN A 204 -1.66 27.64 -0.08
N ASP A 205 -2.50 27.44 -1.09
CA ASP A 205 -3.94 27.69 -0.99
C ASP A 205 -4.67 26.50 -0.36
N PHE A 206 -4.17 25.28 -0.59
CA PHE A 206 -4.82 24.04 -0.16
C PHE A 206 -4.33 23.53 1.19
N LEU A 207 -3.01 23.38 1.40
CA LEU A 207 -2.44 22.75 2.59
C LEU A 207 -2.77 23.54 3.87
N GLN A 208 -3.35 22.86 4.85
CA GLN A 208 -3.68 23.46 6.16
C GLN A 208 -2.71 23.02 7.26
N GLY A 209 -1.72 22.19 6.92
CA GLY A 209 -0.74 21.63 7.84
C GLY A 209 0.24 20.71 7.14
N SER A 210 1.01 19.97 7.95
CA SER A 210 2.01 19.03 7.48
C SER A 210 1.96 17.72 8.26
N ASN A 211 2.44 16.63 7.64
CA ASN A 211 2.52 15.30 8.23
C ASN A 211 3.96 14.78 8.36
N VAL A 212 4.89 15.42 7.67
CA VAL A 212 6.30 15.04 7.62
C VAL A 212 7.15 16.20 8.14
N ASN A 213 8.23 15.92 8.83
CA ASN A 213 9.18 16.94 9.26
C ASN A 213 9.96 17.52 8.03
N PRO A 214 10.55 18.74 8.14
CA PRO A 214 11.26 19.36 7.01
C PRO A 214 12.37 18.50 6.42
N ASP A 215 12.91 17.60 7.22
CA ASP A 215 14.02 16.71 6.89
C ASP A 215 13.56 15.34 6.32
N GLY A 216 12.28 15.15 6.07
CA GLY A 216 11.71 13.90 5.58
C GLY A 216 11.46 12.84 6.66
N THR A 217 11.74 13.11 7.94
CA THR A 217 11.40 12.15 9.01
C THR A 217 9.91 12.16 9.31
N VAL A 218 9.39 10.99 9.66
CA VAL A 218 7.99 10.78 10.04
C VAL A 218 7.93 10.33 11.50
N ILE A 219 7.09 10.99 12.30
CA ILE A 219 6.86 10.62 13.70
C ILE A 219 5.59 9.78 13.78
N ASN A 220 5.72 8.56 14.27
CA ASN A 220 4.57 7.74 14.64
C ASN A 220 4.92 6.87 15.85
N HIS A 221 3.93 6.46 16.64
CA HIS A 221 4.13 5.79 17.93
C HIS A 221 5.10 6.55 18.86
N SER A 222 5.17 7.86 18.71
CA SER A 222 6.04 8.79 19.46
C SER A 222 7.53 8.66 19.18
N ILE A 223 7.92 8.02 18.07
CA ILE A 223 9.31 7.84 17.62
C ILE A 223 9.48 8.28 16.16
N ILE A 224 10.72 8.56 15.75
CA ILE A 224 11.09 8.57 14.33
C ILE A 224 10.91 7.15 13.81
N HIS A 225 9.95 6.98 12.89
CA HIS A 225 9.49 5.64 12.51
C HIS A 225 9.77 5.34 11.03
N PRO A 226 10.84 4.58 10.70
CA PRO A 226 11.19 4.27 9.32
C PRO A 226 10.10 3.53 8.54
N ASP A 227 9.32 2.64 9.18
CA ASP A 227 8.20 1.96 8.52
C ASP A 227 7.10 2.91 8.05
N TYR A 228 6.86 4.02 8.79
CA TYR A 228 5.91 5.04 8.37
C TYR A 228 6.47 5.99 7.31
N MET A 229 7.79 6.09 7.18
CA MET A 229 8.42 6.77 6.04
C MET A 229 8.19 5.96 4.75
N VAL A 230 8.41 4.63 4.79
CA VAL A 230 8.18 3.77 3.61
C VAL A 230 6.70 3.47 3.36
N ALA A 231 5.78 3.76 4.29
CA ALA A 231 4.33 3.75 4.05
C ALA A 231 3.91 4.74 2.94
N PHE A 232 4.83 5.61 2.48
CA PHE A 232 4.73 6.38 1.24
C PHE A 232 4.34 5.52 0.03
N MET A 233 4.64 4.23 0.05
CA MET A 233 4.22 3.28 -0.98
C MET A 233 2.72 3.34 -1.28
N HIS A 234 1.86 3.65 -0.30
CA HIS A 234 0.43 3.80 -0.54
C HIS A 234 0.10 4.97 -1.48
N ASN A 235 0.89 6.04 -1.44
CA ASN A 235 0.78 7.12 -2.44
C ASN A 235 1.29 6.66 -3.80
N ALA A 236 2.50 6.13 -3.84
CA ALA A 236 3.20 5.83 -5.09
C ALA A 236 2.51 4.70 -5.90
N THR A 237 1.91 3.69 -5.24
CA THR A 237 1.15 2.62 -5.92
C THR A 237 -0.07 3.11 -6.68
N ASN A 238 -0.60 4.29 -6.38
CA ASN A 238 -1.64 4.93 -7.18
C ASN A 238 -1.23 5.12 -8.66
N THR A 239 0.07 5.29 -8.91
CA THR A 239 0.58 5.38 -10.28
C THR A 239 0.41 4.08 -11.07
N TRP A 240 0.52 2.92 -10.38
CA TRP A 240 0.29 1.61 -11.01
C TRP A 240 -1.14 1.45 -11.51
N VAL A 241 -2.11 1.90 -10.71
CA VAL A 241 -3.54 1.85 -11.06
C VAL A 241 -3.83 2.70 -12.29
N TYR A 242 -3.32 3.94 -12.35
CA TYR A 242 -3.49 4.79 -13.53
C TYR A 242 -2.78 4.24 -14.77
N ASN A 243 -1.60 3.66 -14.62
CA ASN A 243 -0.89 3.00 -15.71
C ASN A 243 -1.67 1.78 -16.24
N LEU A 244 -2.25 0.95 -15.36
CA LEU A 244 -3.14 -0.15 -15.77
C LEU A 244 -4.37 0.36 -16.54
N ALA A 245 -4.91 1.52 -16.15
CA ALA A 245 -6.01 2.19 -16.84
C ALA A 245 -5.58 2.89 -18.14
N ARG A 246 -4.27 2.91 -18.47
CA ARG A 246 -3.69 3.71 -19.56
C ARG A 246 -4.00 5.21 -19.45
N CYS A 247 -4.11 5.68 -18.22
CA CYS A 247 -4.27 7.09 -17.88
C CYS A 247 -2.93 7.66 -17.41
N LYS A 248 -2.74 8.97 -17.58
CA LYS A 248 -1.56 9.65 -17.04
C LYS A 248 -1.60 9.60 -15.51
N PRO A 249 -0.56 9.07 -14.83
CA PRO A 249 -0.46 9.12 -13.37
C PRO A 249 -0.42 10.56 -12.84
N LEU A 250 -0.95 10.74 -11.64
CA LEU A 250 -0.91 12.02 -10.94
C LEU A 250 0.50 12.30 -10.39
N GLN A 251 0.93 13.56 -10.45
CA GLN A 251 2.19 14.00 -9.84
C GLN A 251 2.13 13.95 -8.31
N SER A 252 0.95 14.20 -7.75
CA SER A 252 0.69 14.10 -6.30
C SER A 252 1.00 12.71 -5.74
N SER A 253 0.86 11.65 -6.54
CA SER A 253 1.16 10.26 -6.12
C SER A 253 2.64 10.05 -5.76
N VAL A 254 3.54 10.86 -6.28
CA VAL A 254 5.00 10.73 -6.06
C VAL A 254 5.62 11.94 -5.35
N TYR A 255 4.77 12.89 -4.93
CA TYR A 255 5.21 14.12 -4.29
C TYR A 255 5.93 13.85 -2.96
N ASN A 256 7.12 14.41 -2.78
CA ASN A 256 8.04 14.21 -1.66
C ASN A 256 8.61 12.77 -1.50
N GLY A 257 8.41 11.86 -2.46
CA GLY A 257 9.00 10.51 -2.42
C GLY A 257 10.53 10.53 -2.42
N GLU A 258 11.15 11.39 -3.22
CA GLU A 258 12.60 11.57 -3.27
C GLU A 258 13.15 12.06 -1.92
N LEU A 259 12.50 13.03 -1.28
CA LEU A 259 12.90 13.51 0.05
C LEU A 259 12.94 12.38 1.08
N LEU A 260 11.88 11.55 1.12
CA LEU A 260 11.81 10.42 2.03
C LEU A 260 12.88 9.38 1.74
N TYR A 261 13.13 9.09 0.46
CA TYR A 261 14.16 8.11 0.06
C TYR A 261 15.56 8.58 0.44
N HIS A 262 15.88 9.87 0.21
CA HIS A 262 17.16 10.45 0.63
C HIS A 262 17.32 10.49 2.15
N THR A 263 16.24 10.70 2.89
CA THR A 263 16.27 10.61 4.36
C THR A 263 16.60 9.20 4.85
N LEU A 264 16.06 8.17 4.21
CA LEU A 264 16.37 6.77 4.53
C LEU A 264 17.82 6.40 4.24
N THR A 265 18.39 6.91 3.13
CA THR A 265 19.69 6.44 2.60
C THR A 265 20.87 7.31 3.02
N GLU A 266 20.68 8.63 3.22
CA GLU A 266 21.80 9.57 3.38
C GLU A 266 21.77 10.35 4.71
N ARG A 267 20.58 10.51 5.35
CA ARG A 267 20.50 11.24 6.59
C ARG A 267 21.14 10.50 7.75
N LEU A 268 22.00 11.18 8.50
CA LEU A 268 22.67 10.64 9.67
C LEU A 268 21.86 10.84 10.96
N PHE A 269 21.66 9.77 11.70
CA PHE A 269 21.10 9.71 13.05
C PHE A 269 22.17 9.11 13.97
N ASN A 270 22.73 9.90 14.87
CA ASN A 270 23.82 9.45 15.74
C ASN A 270 25.00 8.81 14.95
N GLY A 271 25.34 9.38 13.78
CA GLY A 271 26.42 8.92 12.92
C GLY A 271 26.09 7.72 12.02
N LYS A 272 24.83 7.27 11.97
CA LYS A 272 24.36 6.15 11.13
C LYS A 272 23.20 6.59 10.25
N THR A 273 23.14 6.08 9.01
CA THR A 273 21.96 6.19 8.15
C THR A 273 20.94 5.11 8.52
N ILE A 274 19.66 5.29 8.17
CA ILE A 274 18.65 4.23 8.37
C ILE A 274 19.00 3.01 7.52
N TYR A 275 19.33 3.18 6.25
CA TYR A 275 19.88 2.13 5.40
C TYR A 275 21.37 1.96 5.70
N GLN A 276 21.78 0.77 6.16
CA GLN A 276 23.16 0.53 6.54
C GLN A 276 23.98 -0.02 5.38
N LYS A 277 25.10 0.65 5.06
CA LYS A 277 26.09 0.14 4.11
C LYS A 277 26.98 -0.90 4.80
N THR A 278 27.58 -1.78 4.01
CA THR A 278 28.68 -2.64 4.46
C THR A 278 29.94 -1.81 4.71
N ASP A 279 30.96 -2.38 5.37
CA ASP A 279 32.23 -1.67 5.68
C ASP A 279 32.95 -1.17 4.41
N ASP A 280 32.75 -1.84 3.28
CA ASP A 280 33.29 -1.46 1.97
C ASP A 280 32.34 -0.55 1.16
N GLY A 281 31.26 -0.08 1.77
CA GLY A 281 30.35 0.96 1.23
C GLY A 281 29.26 0.46 0.30
N HIS A 282 29.03 -0.86 0.20
CA HIS A 282 27.94 -1.44 -0.60
C HIS A 282 26.61 -1.49 0.15
N ALA A 283 25.50 -1.69 -0.58
CA ALA A 283 24.20 -1.91 0.01
C ALA A 283 24.16 -3.16 0.90
N SER A 284 23.49 -3.09 2.04
CA SER A 284 23.14 -4.25 2.86
C SER A 284 21.64 -4.30 3.15
N SER A 285 21.17 -5.43 3.70
CA SER A 285 19.79 -5.55 4.17
C SER A 285 19.61 -5.03 5.61
N LEU A 286 20.67 -4.57 6.26
CA LEU A 286 20.64 -4.10 7.63
C LEU A 286 20.00 -2.72 7.73
N MET A 287 19.19 -2.54 8.76
CA MET A 287 18.50 -1.29 9.06
C MET A 287 18.90 -0.76 10.43
N TYR A 288 19.06 0.54 10.52
CA TYR A 288 19.16 1.26 11.79
C TYR A 288 17.85 1.96 12.10
N TYR A 289 17.36 1.77 13.30
CA TYR A 289 16.15 2.40 13.82
C TYR A 289 16.56 3.41 14.90
N PRO A 290 16.55 4.72 14.60
CA PRO A 290 17.12 5.74 15.49
C PRO A 290 16.54 5.75 16.90
N GLU A 291 15.26 5.45 17.03
CA GLU A 291 14.50 5.47 18.29
C GLU A 291 13.80 4.12 18.56
N GLY A 292 14.22 3.07 17.85
CA GLY A 292 13.61 1.74 17.92
C GLY A 292 12.54 1.51 16.87
N ASN A 293 11.88 0.35 16.93
CA ASN A 293 10.77 -0.03 16.07
C ASN A 293 9.88 -1.07 16.76
N ASP A 294 8.64 -0.76 17.02
CA ASP A 294 7.66 -1.64 17.66
C ASP A 294 6.93 -2.59 16.69
N TRP A 295 7.07 -2.34 15.37
CA TRP A 295 6.59 -3.26 14.33
C TRP A 295 7.54 -4.43 14.05
N GLY A 296 8.74 -4.46 14.67
CA GLY A 296 9.79 -5.45 14.41
C GLY A 296 10.82 -4.99 13.39
N THR A 297 11.91 -5.74 13.27
CA THR A 297 13.10 -5.34 12.50
C THR A 297 13.36 -6.20 11.26
N GLY A 298 12.44 -7.11 10.93
CA GLY A 298 12.57 -8.03 9.81
C GLY A 298 11.72 -7.71 8.58
N ARG A 299 11.07 -6.53 8.54
CA ARG A 299 10.11 -6.14 7.49
C ARG A 299 10.80 -5.66 6.21
N GLN A 300 11.59 -6.54 5.60
CA GLN A 300 12.39 -6.24 4.40
C GLN A 300 11.55 -5.83 3.19
N GLU A 301 10.34 -6.38 3.05
CA GLU A 301 9.44 -6.16 1.93
C GLU A 301 9.00 -4.71 1.78
N ASN A 302 8.80 -3.99 2.89
CA ASN A 302 8.39 -2.57 2.84
C ASN A 302 9.50 -1.70 2.24
N TYR A 303 10.71 -1.92 2.68
CA TYR A 303 11.88 -1.18 2.20
C TYR A 303 12.26 -1.61 0.79
N TRP A 304 12.12 -2.90 0.46
CA TRP A 304 12.31 -3.41 -0.89
C TRP A 304 11.34 -2.75 -1.88
N LEU A 305 10.06 -2.60 -1.52
CA LEU A 305 9.08 -1.91 -2.36
C LEU A 305 9.46 -0.44 -2.56
N MET A 306 9.92 0.24 -1.50
CA MET A 306 10.42 1.62 -1.59
C MET A 306 11.63 1.74 -2.51
N ASP A 307 12.56 0.75 -2.48
CA ASP A 307 13.72 0.70 -3.38
C ASP A 307 13.29 0.52 -4.85
N ILE A 308 12.30 -0.35 -5.12
CA ILE A 308 11.74 -0.53 -6.48
C ILE A 308 11.12 0.79 -6.97
N MET A 309 10.36 1.49 -6.13
CA MET A 309 9.79 2.79 -6.46
C MET A 309 10.88 3.83 -6.72
N ALA A 310 11.89 3.89 -5.87
CA ALA A 310 12.99 4.83 -6.03
C ALA A 310 13.74 4.63 -7.35
N HIS A 311 13.91 3.38 -7.78
CA HIS A 311 14.46 3.08 -9.11
C HIS A 311 13.53 3.55 -10.24
N ILE A 312 12.24 3.19 -10.17
CA ILE A 312 11.26 3.53 -11.22
C ILE A 312 11.11 5.05 -11.39
N PHE A 313 11.10 5.79 -10.28
CA PHE A 313 10.93 7.24 -10.29
C PHE A 313 12.25 8.02 -10.25
N SER A 314 13.40 7.33 -10.34
CA SER A 314 14.76 7.93 -10.36
C SER A 314 15.09 8.75 -9.11
N TRP A 315 14.55 8.40 -7.94
CA TRP A 315 14.85 9.07 -6.66
C TRP A 315 16.26 8.79 -6.16
N ASP A 316 16.96 7.83 -6.73
CA ASP A 316 18.37 7.51 -6.45
C ASP A 316 19.36 8.27 -7.35
N THR A 317 18.90 9.29 -8.08
CA THR A 317 19.75 10.12 -8.91
C THR A 317 20.76 10.86 -8.03
N GLY A 318 22.05 10.76 -8.37
CA GLY A 318 23.13 11.39 -7.57
C GLY A 318 23.58 10.61 -6.35
N LEU A 319 22.85 9.57 -5.89
CA LEU A 319 23.26 8.76 -4.77
C LEU A 319 24.38 7.79 -5.12
N SER A 320 25.28 7.53 -4.17
CA SER A 320 26.43 6.63 -4.34
C SER A 320 26.01 5.17 -4.46
N VAL A 321 25.00 4.74 -3.70
CA VAL A 321 24.40 3.41 -3.77
C VAL A 321 23.06 3.53 -4.44
N LYS A 322 22.84 2.75 -5.49
CA LYS A 322 21.61 2.81 -6.28
C LYS A 322 20.48 2.01 -5.64
N ALA A 323 19.25 2.41 -5.91
CA ALA A 323 18.06 1.77 -5.36
C ALA A 323 18.00 0.27 -5.65
N MET A 324 18.40 -0.15 -6.86
CA MET A 324 18.45 -1.56 -7.22
C MET A 324 19.50 -2.37 -6.46
N ASP A 325 20.56 -1.75 -5.93
CA ASP A 325 21.55 -2.46 -5.13
C ASP A 325 20.99 -2.77 -3.74
N TRP A 326 20.24 -1.81 -3.14
CA TRP A 326 19.48 -2.04 -1.92
C TRP A 326 18.40 -3.11 -2.13
N ALA A 327 17.63 -3.04 -3.22
CA ALA A 327 16.61 -4.03 -3.56
C ALA A 327 17.20 -5.45 -3.69
N LYS A 328 18.38 -5.60 -4.32
CA LYS A 328 19.08 -6.90 -4.44
C LYS A 328 19.49 -7.45 -3.07
N ALA A 329 20.08 -6.61 -2.19
CA ALA A 329 20.49 -7.03 -0.86
C ALA A 329 19.27 -7.51 -0.03
N ARG A 330 18.14 -6.80 -0.12
CA ARG A 330 16.89 -7.21 0.54
C ARG A 330 16.29 -8.47 -0.07
N ASN A 331 16.30 -8.60 -1.39
CA ASN A 331 15.87 -9.85 -2.05
C ASN A 331 16.63 -11.05 -1.53
N GLN A 332 17.97 -10.96 -1.45
CA GLN A 332 18.78 -12.03 -0.91
C GLN A 332 18.37 -12.36 0.53
N ARG A 333 18.17 -11.34 1.37
CA ARG A 333 17.71 -11.53 2.75
C ARG A 333 16.32 -12.17 2.83
N MET A 334 15.39 -11.73 2.01
CA MET A 334 14.03 -12.31 1.97
C MET A 334 14.05 -13.77 1.53
N LEU A 335 14.89 -14.15 0.55
CA LEU A 335 15.08 -15.55 0.15
C LEU A 335 15.64 -16.41 1.30
N GLU A 336 16.64 -15.91 2.04
CA GLU A 336 17.15 -16.57 3.23
C GLU A 336 16.06 -16.76 4.31
N MET A 337 15.24 -15.73 4.53
CA MET A 337 14.12 -15.81 5.48
C MET A 337 13.08 -16.87 5.04
N MET A 338 12.75 -16.96 3.76
CA MET A 338 11.85 -17.98 3.23
C MET A 338 12.40 -19.41 3.39
N GLN A 339 13.71 -19.60 3.25
CA GLN A 339 14.37 -20.90 3.34
C GLN A 339 14.45 -21.45 4.78
N ARG A 340 14.24 -20.63 5.80
CA ARG A 340 14.29 -21.04 7.21
C ARG A 340 13.13 -21.96 7.62
N SER A 341 12.04 -21.98 6.86
CA SER A 341 10.82 -22.67 7.21
C SER A 341 10.44 -23.73 6.19
N THR A 342 10.19 -24.95 6.65
CA THR A 342 9.65 -26.05 5.84
C THR A 342 8.17 -25.86 5.47
N THR A 343 7.47 -24.94 6.15
CA THR A 343 6.04 -24.65 5.95
C THR A 343 5.80 -23.46 5.02
N GLY A 344 6.88 -22.81 4.53
CA GLY A 344 6.81 -21.61 3.70
C GLY A 344 6.44 -20.33 4.46
N LYS A 345 6.48 -20.36 5.79
CA LYS A 345 6.25 -19.20 6.65
C LYS A 345 7.43 -18.25 6.53
N PHE A 346 7.19 -17.00 6.21
CA PHE A 346 8.24 -15.99 6.03
C PHE A 346 8.77 -15.50 7.38
N TYR A 347 7.87 -15.04 8.26
CA TYR A 347 8.21 -14.57 9.59
C TYR A 347 8.11 -15.70 10.61
N GLN A 348 9.14 -15.87 11.42
CA GLN A 348 9.14 -16.86 12.50
C GLN A 348 8.76 -16.23 13.84
N GLU A 349 9.31 -15.06 14.15
CA GLU A 349 9.18 -14.41 15.44
C GLU A 349 8.43 -13.08 15.35
N LYS A 350 7.79 -12.68 16.45
CA LYS A 350 7.15 -11.36 16.56
C LYS A 350 8.16 -10.21 16.53
N THR A 351 9.40 -10.47 16.91
CA THR A 351 10.49 -9.50 16.82
C THR A 351 10.89 -9.18 15.39
N GLU A 352 10.62 -10.07 14.45
CA GLU A 352 10.81 -9.81 13.02
C GLU A 352 9.67 -8.97 12.44
N ASN A 353 8.44 -9.29 12.80
CA ASN A 353 7.24 -8.52 12.43
C ASN A 353 6.09 -8.83 13.39
N SER A 354 5.67 -7.83 14.16
CA SER A 354 4.55 -7.94 15.11
C SER A 354 3.19 -7.69 14.46
N PHE A 355 3.16 -7.27 13.18
CA PHE A 355 1.95 -6.92 12.48
C PHE A 355 1.01 -8.12 12.30
N ALA A 356 -0.25 -7.95 12.63
CA ALA A 356 -1.26 -8.97 12.34
C ALA A 356 -1.45 -9.11 10.81
N SER A 357 -1.57 -10.35 10.32
CA SER A 357 -1.62 -10.66 8.87
C SER A 357 -0.32 -10.34 8.12
N ARG A 358 0.80 -10.45 8.78
CA ARG A 358 2.13 -10.13 8.25
C ARG A 358 2.52 -10.92 7.01
N GLU A 359 2.04 -12.15 6.87
CA GLU A 359 2.33 -13.01 5.72
C GLU A 359 1.55 -12.55 4.47
N GLU A 360 0.28 -12.21 4.63
CA GLU A 360 -0.55 -11.67 3.54
C GLU A 360 -0.07 -10.26 3.15
N TRP A 361 0.36 -9.47 4.12
CA TRP A 361 0.99 -8.18 3.89
C TRP A 361 2.28 -8.33 3.07
N PHE A 362 3.17 -9.26 3.46
CA PHE A 362 4.37 -9.58 2.69
C PHE A 362 4.02 -9.90 1.23
N GLY A 363 3.04 -10.78 1.01
CA GLY A 363 2.59 -11.14 -0.33
C GLY A 363 2.12 -9.92 -1.14
N ALA A 364 1.33 -9.04 -0.53
CA ALA A 364 0.83 -7.84 -1.19
C ALA A 364 1.95 -6.84 -1.54
N GLN A 365 2.93 -6.66 -0.66
CA GLN A 365 4.09 -5.79 -0.92
C GLN A 365 4.92 -6.28 -2.11
N ILE A 366 5.20 -7.59 -2.14
CA ILE A 366 5.92 -8.20 -3.28
C ILE A 366 5.09 -8.08 -4.57
N ALA A 367 3.78 -8.29 -4.50
CA ALA A 367 2.90 -8.15 -5.65
C ALA A 367 2.88 -6.70 -6.19
N TRP A 368 2.81 -5.68 -5.34
CA TRP A 368 2.91 -4.28 -5.77
C TRP A 368 4.25 -3.96 -6.43
N GLY A 369 5.36 -4.39 -5.83
CA GLY A 369 6.68 -4.15 -6.40
C GLY A 369 6.87 -4.86 -7.74
N TYR A 370 6.39 -6.10 -7.86
CA TYR A 370 6.46 -6.83 -9.11
C TYR A 370 5.56 -6.22 -10.20
N LEU A 371 4.35 -5.79 -9.84
CA LEU A 371 3.45 -5.07 -10.76
C LEU A 371 4.08 -3.78 -11.26
N GLY A 372 4.67 -2.98 -10.36
CA GLY A 372 5.36 -1.74 -10.73
C GLY A 372 6.55 -2.01 -11.67
N TRP A 373 7.38 -2.99 -11.34
CA TRP A 373 8.49 -3.41 -12.19
C TRP A 373 8.04 -3.88 -13.58
N TRP A 374 6.96 -4.67 -13.62
CA TRP A 374 6.39 -5.13 -14.89
C TRP A 374 5.87 -3.96 -15.74
N LEU A 375 5.11 -3.04 -15.14
CA LEU A 375 4.62 -1.84 -15.83
C LEU A 375 5.77 -0.98 -16.38
N TYR A 376 6.81 -0.78 -15.57
CA TYR A 376 7.98 0.00 -15.97
C TYR A 376 8.72 -0.60 -17.18
N ASN A 377 8.81 -1.94 -17.27
CA ASN A 377 9.52 -2.61 -18.37
C ASN A 377 8.65 -2.92 -19.60
N CYS A 378 7.31 -2.85 -19.48
CA CYS A 378 6.38 -3.20 -20.57
C CYS A 378 5.67 -1.98 -21.19
N MET A 379 5.85 -0.80 -20.62
CA MET A 379 5.32 0.47 -21.15
C MET A 379 6.42 1.35 -21.71
#